data_207b64a1f0c5c967068349373bbb140e
#
_entry.id   207b64a1f0c5c967068349373bbb140e
#
_cell.length_a   1.000
_cell.length_b   1.000
_cell.length_c   1.000
_cell.angle_alpha   90.00
_cell.angle_beta   90.00
_cell.angle_gamma   90.00
#
_symmetry.space_group_name_H-M   'P 1'
#
loop_
_entity.id
_entity.type
_entity.pdbx_description
1 polymer ?
#
loop_
_entity_poly.entity_id
_entity_poly.type
_entity_poly.pdbx_seq_one_letter_code
_entity_poly.pdbx_strand_id
1 'polypeptide(L)'
;KDEILPEVEALSVEDAALMNIGGFNPNKGGLASVIGNASTQVCGAAGETTQYVKDFPSLVMADGPAGLRLAKEYYKDEKGAHAIGQSAVPESFLDYMSKPMIFFMNLFTGGNKGPKEGNKIKYQYCTAIPIGTAIAQSFNTELAEMYGDIVGSEMEMFGVHLWLAPALNIHRSIRCGRNFEYFSEDP
;
A
#
# COMPACT_ATOMS: atom_id res chain seq x y z
N LYS A 1 -1.11 -6.68 -33.76
CA LYS A 1 -0.90 -5.22 -33.52
C LYS A 1 -1.83 -4.88 -32.37
N ASP A 2 -1.26 -4.52 -31.25
CA ASP A 2 -2.05 -4.03 -30.13
C ASP A 2 -2.67 -2.71 -30.56
N GLU A 3 -4.00 -2.61 -30.50
CA GLU A 3 -4.70 -1.37 -30.78
C GLU A 3 -4.47 -0.44 -29.60
N ILE A 4 -3.80 0.68 -29.83
CA ILE A 4 -3.68 1.75 -28.84
C ILE A 4 -5.03 2.46 -28.76
N LEU A 5 -5.55 2.62 -27.55
CA LEU A 5 -6.80 3.35 -27.33
C LEU A 5 -6.65 4.81 -27.82
N PRO A 6 -7.66 5.36 -28.49
CA PRO A 6 -7.60 6.72 -29.04
C PRO A 6 -7.25 7.78 -28.00
N GLU A 7 -7.71 7.60 -26.76
CA GLU A 7 -7.43 8.50 -25.64
C GLU A 7 -5.94 8.52 -25.28
N VAL A 8 -5.27 7.37 -25.43
CA VAL A 8 -3.82 7.24 -25.17
C VAL A 8 -3.02 7.83 -26.32
N GLU A 9 -3.48 7.62 -27.56
CA GLU A 9 -2.84 8.19 -28.77
C GLU A 9 -2.93 9.72 -28.80
N ALA A 10 -3.97 10.28 -28.20
CA ALA A 10 -4.20 11.73 -28.13
C ALA A 10 -3.38 12.43 -27.03
N LEU A 11 -2.65 11.68 -26.19
CA LEU A 11 -1.82 12.28 -25.14
C LEU A 11 -0.67 13.10 -25.71
N SER A 12 -0.40 14.25 -25.09
CA SER A 12 0.85 14.96 -25.34
C SER A 12 2.05 14.16 -24.81
N VAL A 13 3.24 14.45 -25.31
CA VAL A 13 4.48 13.82 -24.81
C VAL A 13 4.68 14.10 -23.33
N GLU A 14 4.32 15.30 -22.87
CA GLU A 14 4.38 15.73 -21.48
C GLU A 14 3.40 14.92 -20.62
N ASP A 15 2.16 14.74 -21.04
CA ASP A 15 1.16 13.95 -20.33
C ASP A 15 1.55 12.47 -20.29
N ALA A 16 2.03 11.91 -21.41
CA ALA A 16 2.53 10.55 -21.45
C ALA A 16 3.73 10.33 -20.51
N ALA A 17 4.62 11.33 -20.38
CA ALA A 17 5.72 11.30 -19.43
C ALA A 17 5.21 11.36 -17.98
N LEU A 18 4.22 12.20 -17.69
CA LEU A 18 3.61 12.29 -16.38
C LEU A 18 2.91 10.98 -15.96
N MET A 19 2.30 10.26 -16.90
CA MET A 19 1.68 8.96 -16.64
C MET A 19 2.68 7.88 -16.19
N ASN A 20 3.97 8.06 -16.46
CA ASN A 20 5.03 7.18 -15.98
C ASN A 20 5.56 7.55 -14.60
N ILE A 21 5.07 8.63 -14.00
CA ILE A 21 5.47 9.08 -12.66
C ILE A 21 4.37 8.71 -11.67
N GLY A 22 4.75 8.03 -10.59
CA GLY A 22 3.81 7.75 -9.50
C GLY A 22 3.31 9.04 -8.84
N GLY A 23 2.06 9.02 -8.40
CA GLY A 23 1.49 10.10 -7.60
C GLY A 23 2.20 10.21 -6.25
N PHE A 24 2.44 11.43 -5.80
CA PHE A 24 2.92 11.69 -4.45
C PHE A 24 2.15 12.85 -3.83
N ASN A 25 2.06 12.87 -2.51
CA ASN A 25 1.39 13.96 -1.80
C ASN A 25 2.38 15.10 -1.53
N PRO A 26 2.32 16.22 -2.27
CA PRO A 26 3.27 17.32 -2.11
C PRO A 26 3.11 18.05 -0.77
N ASN A 27 2.00 17.86 -0.07
CA ASN A 27 1.72 18.50 1.22
C ASN A 27 2.31 17.74 2.42
N LYS A 28 2.85 16.54 2.19
CA LYS A 28 3.54 15.75 3.20
C LYS A 28 5.03 15.78 2.89
N GLY A 29 5.75 16.75 3.47
CA GLY A 29 7.19 16.89 3.26
C GLY A 29 8.03 15.76 3.87
N GLY A 30 9.16 15.45 3.21
CA GLY A 30 10.18 14.53 3.71
C GLY A 30 10.13 13.12 3.13
N LEU A 31 11.27 12.42 3.19
CA LEU A 31 11.46 11.06 2.69
C LEU A 31 10.48 10.05 3.32
N ALA A 32 10.06 10.30 4.56
CA ALA A 32 9.12 9.47 5.30
C ALA A 32 7.66 9.61 4.82
N SER A 33 7.33 10.64 4.03
CA SER A 33 5.99 10.81 3.46
C SER A 33 5.71 9.84 2.32
N VAL A 34 6.74 9.19 1.79
CA VAL A 34 6.65 8.29 0.65
C VAL A 34 6.34 6.86 1.10
N ILE A 35 6.78 6.47 2.29
CA ILE A 35 6.63 5.09 2.76
C ILE A 35 5.30 4.91 3.50
N GLY A 36 4.35 4.18 2.90
CA GLY A 36 3.08 3.83 3.52
C GLY A 36 2.05 4.96 3.64
N ASN A 37 2.29 6.11 3.00
CA ASN A 37 1.39 7.25 2.96
C ASN A 37 1.42 7.97 1.60
N ALA A 38 1.78 7.25 0.55
CA ALA A 38 1.93 7.84 -0.78
C ALA A 38 0.58 8.07 -1.49
N SER A 39 -0.51 7.42 -1.04
CA SER A 39 -1.84 7.69 -1.56
C SER A 39 -2.53 8.81 -0.81
N THR A 40 -3.22 9.67 -1.56
CA THR A 40 -4.12 10.72 -1.03
C THR A 40 -5.55 10.21 -0.85
N GLN A 41 -5.90 9.12 -1.53
CA GLN A 41 -7.24 8.55 -1.58
C GLN A 41 -7.47 7.54 -0.46
N VAL A 42 -6.52 6.61 -0.26
CA VAL A 42 -6.60 5.52 0.73
C VAL A 42 -5.44 5.58 1.70
N CYS A 43 -5.77 5.76 2.97
CA CYS A 43 -4.77 5.86 4.03
C CYS A 43 -3.96 4.58 4.20
N GLY A 44 -2.64 4.72 4.17
CA GLY A 44 -1.72 3.60 4.36
C GLY A 44 -1.47 2.78 3.09
N ALA A 45 -2.11 3.10 1.97
CA ALA A 45 -1.79 2.49 0.69
C ALA A 45 -0.35 2.80 0.25
N ALA A 46 0.25 1.88 -0.49
CA ALA A 46 1.65 1.96 -0.91
C ALA A 46 1.91 3.10 -1.89
N GLY A 47 0.91 3.46 -2.67
CA GLY A 47 1.00 4.56 -3.63
C GLY A 47 -0.23 4.67 -4.51
N GLU A 48 -0.14 5.56 -5.46
CA GLU A 48 -1.13 5.73 -6.51
C GLU A 48 -0.45 6.17 -7.80
N THR A 49 -1.09 5.93 -8.94
CA THR A 49 -0.63 6.45 -10.22
C THR A 49 -0.83 7.96 -10.27
N THR A 50 -0.29 8.61 -11.30
CA THR A 50 -0.37 10.06 -11.41
C THR A 50 -1.81 10.59 -11.34
N GLN A 51 -1.99 11.74 -10.71
CA GLN A 51 -3.23 12.52 -10.68
C GLN A 51 -3.17 13.73 -11.61
N TYR A 52 -2.08 13.89 -12.34
CA TYR A 52 -1.79 15.14 -13.06
C TYR A 52 -2.31 15.14 -14.49
N VAL A 53 -2.69 13.99 -15.04
CA VAL A 53 -3.23 13.89 -16.40
C VAL A 53 -4.74 13.87 -16.30
N LYS A 54 -5.35 14.92 -16.85
CA LYS A 54 -6.81 15.07 -16.89
C LYS A 54 -7.46 13.89 -17.62
N ASP A 55 -8.63 13.49 -17.12
CA ASP A 55 -9.47 12.41 -17.68
C ASP A 55 -8.91 10.98 -17.49
N PHE A 56 -7.75 10.83 -16.87
CA PHE A 56 -7.23 9.53 -16.46
C PHE A 56 -7.38 9.33 -14.95
N PRO A 57 -8.09 8.29 -14.49
CA PRO A 57 -8.24 8.01 -13.07
C PRO A 57 -6.93 7.56 -12.46
N SER A 58 -6.63 8.05 -11.28
CA SER A 58 -5.51 7.54 -10.49
C SER A 58 -5.86 6.19 -9.88
N LEU A 59 -4.99 5.20 -10.07
CA LEU A 59 -5.13 3.86 -9.53
C LEU A 59 -4.36 3.75 -8.21
N VAL A 60 -5.07 3.36 -7.16
CA VAL A 60 -4.48 3.15 -5.83
C VAL A 60 -3.87 1.76 -5.75
N MET A 61 -2.63 1.69 -5.26
CA MET A 61 -1.88 0.45 -5.07
C MET A 61 -1.70 0.18 -3.58
N ALA A 62 -2.00 -1.04 -3.14
CA ALA A 62 -1.74 -1.47 -1.78
C ALA A 62 -0.71 -2.59 -1.73
N ASP A 63 0.14 -2.54 -0.71
CA ASP A 63 1.10 -3.58 -0.38
C ASP A 63 0.44 -4.67 0.48
N GLY A 64 1.11 -5.78 0.69
CA GLY A 64 0.75 -6.79 1.68
C GLY A 64 0.56 -8.20 1.14
N PRO A 65 1.65 -8.99 0.97
CA PRO A 65 1.56 -10.39 0.56
C PRO A 65 0.79 -11.31 1.52
N ALA A 66 0.61 -10.87 2.76
CA ALA A 66 -0.18 -11.58 3.78
C ALA A 66 -1.49 -10.86 4.13
N GLY A 67 -2.13 -10.25 3.15
CA GLY A 67 -3.33 -9.42 3.26
C GLY A 67 -3.05 -7.94 3.03
N LEU A 68 -4.07 -7.17 2.68
CA LEU A 68 -3.91 -5.74 2.39
C LEU A 68 -3.33 -4.99 3.59
N ARG A 69 -2.31 -4.18 3.31
CA ARG A 69 -1.66 -3.36 4.32
C ARG A 69 -2.08 -1.91 4.19
N LEU A 70 -3.10 -1.55 4.97
CA LEU A 70 -3.65 -0.19 5.06
C LEU A 70 -3.49 0.34 6.49
N ALA A 71 -3.69 1.65 6.67
CA ALA A 71 -3.75 2.23 8.00
C ALA A 71 -5.04 1.78 8.69
N LYS A 72 -4.92 1.14 9.87
CA LYS A 72 -6.07 0.61 10.61
C LYS A 72 -7.07 1.68 10.99
N GLU A 73 -6.57 2.87 11.33
CA GLU A 73 -7.36 4.01 11.79
C GLU A 73 -6.98 5.26 11.00
N TYR A 74 -7.98 6.03 10.62
CA TYR A 74 -7.77 7.28 9.92
C TYR A 74 -8.90 8.28 10.19
N TYR A 75 -8.67 9.54 9.90
CA TYR A 75 -9.71 10.56 9.82
C TYR A 75 -9.60 11.30 8.48
N LYS A 76 -10.70 11.95 8.09
CA LYS A 76 -10.74 12.81 6.92
C LYS A 76 -11.02 14.24 7.34
N ASP A 77 -10.31 15.18 6.74
CA ASP A 77 -10.57 16.63 6.83
C ASP A 77 -10.52 17.27 5.44
N GLU A 78 -10.56 18.58 5.37
CA GLU A 78 -10.50 19.34 4.11
C GLU A 78 -9.20 19.11 3.31
N LYS A 79 -8.15 18.62 3.96
CA LYS A 79 -6.85 18.31 3.35
C LYS A 79 -6.72 16.87 2.86
N GLY A 80 -7.77 16.06 3.06
CA GLY A 80 -7.80 14.65 2.66
C GLY A 80 -7.84 13.67 3.83
N ALA A 81 -7.37 12.46 3.58
CA ALA A 81 -7.35 11.36 4.53
C ALA A 81 -6.00 11.31 5.26
N HIS A 82 -6.05 11.16 6.58
CA HIS A 82 -4.88 11.17 7.47
C HIS A 82 -4.88 9.91 8.34
N ALA A 83 -3.83 9.09 8.20
CA ALA A 83 -3.65 7.91 9.03
C ALA A 83 -3.41 8.29 10.50
N ILE A 84 -3.95 7.48 11.40
CA ILE A 84 -3.66 7.52 12.83
C ILE A 84 -2.75 6.33 13.14
N GLY A 85 -1.63 6.57 13.78
CA GLY A 85 -0.63 5.53 14.01
C GLY A 85 0.40 5.41 12.88
N GLN A 86 1.42 4.62 13.11
CA GLN A 86 2.47 4.37 12.12
C GLN A 86 2.07 3.19 11.25
N SER A 87 1.60 3.47 10.04
CA SER A 87 1.20 2.41 9.10
C SER A 87 2.39 1.63 8.51
N ALA A 88 3.60 2.22 8.52
CA ALA A 88 4.77 1.65 7.87
C ALA A 88 5.57 0.67 8.76
N VAL A 89 5.42 0.76 10.07
CA VAL A 89 6.18 -0.06 11.03
C VAL A 89 5.21 -0.74 11.98
N PRO A 90 5.31 -2.07 12.18
CA PRO A 90 4.49 -2.77 13.17
C PRO A 90 4.68 -2.16 14.56
N GLU A 91 3.61 -2.03 15.33
CA GLU A 91 3.66 -1.51 16.72
C GLU A 91 4.65 -2.28 17.59
N SER A 92 4.69 -3.60 17.43
CA SER A 92 5.64 -4.46 18.12
C SER A 92 7.12 -4.15 17.85
N PHE A 93 7.43 -3.49 16.74
CA PHE A 93 8.80 -3.07 16.44
C PHE A 93 9.24 -1.86 17.27
N LEU A 94 8.28 -1.04 17.69
CA LEU A 94 8.55 0.12 18.56
C LEU A 94 9.04 -0.31 19.94
N ASP A 95 8.63 -1.49 20.42
CA ASP A 95 9.06 -2.03 21.72
C ASP A 95 10.56 -2.35 21.76
N TYR A 96 11.17 -2.60 20.60
CA TYR A 96 12.59 -2.86 20.43
C TYR A 96 13.42 -1.60 20.15
N MET A 97 12.78 -0.44 19.96
CA MET A 97 13.47 0.80 19.66
C MET A 97 13.78 1.59 20.95
N SER A 98 14.95 2.24 20.98
CA SER A 98 15.28 3.14 22.07
C SER A 98 14.44 4.41 22.04
N LYS A 99 14.12 4.98 23.19
CA LYS A 99 13.33 6.23 23.30
C LYS A 99 13.87 7.39 22.45
N PRO A 100 15.20 7.64 22.36
CA PRO A 100 15.74 8.66 21.46
C PRO A 100 15.42 8.35 19.98
N MET A 101 15.47 7.11 19.56
CA MET A 101 15.21 6.70 18.20
C MET A 101 13.73 6.90 17.82
N ILE A 102 12.81 6.58 18.73
CA ILE A 102 11.37 6.86 18.58
C ILE A 102 11.13 8.37 18.48
N PHE A 103 11.82 9.17 19.31
CA PHE A 103 11.72 10.62 19.26
C PHE A 103 12.18 11.19 17.91
N PHE A 104 13.35 10.77 17.42
CA PHE A 104 13.85 11.16 16.10
C PHE A 104 12.90 10.71 14.99
N MET A 105 12.41 9.50 15.04
CA MET A 105 11.47 8.98 14.05
C MET A 105 10.19 9.83 14.03
N ASN A 106 9.61 10.17 15.18
CA ASN A 106 8.44 11.04 15.28
C ASN A 106 8.71 12.46 14.76
N LEU A 107 9.91 12.96 14.93
CA LEU A 107 10.32 14.28 14.41
C LEU A 107 10.36 14.25 12.87
N PHE A 108 10.89 13.18 12.27
CA PHE A 108 10.98 13.03 10.80
C PHE A 108 9.67 12.64 10.15
N THR A 109 8.81 11.87 10.82
CA THR A 109 7.50 11.45 10.30
C THR A 109 6.39 12.47 10.57
N GLY A 110 6.70 13.58 11.25
CA GLY A 110 5.72 14.60 11.62
C GLY A 110 4.92 14.28 12.86
N GLY A 111 5.27 13.21 13.58
CA GLY A 111 4.59 12.75 14.79
C GLY A 111 3.12 12.37 14.55
N ASN A 112 2.64 11.44 15.30
CA ASN A 112 1.25 11.00 15.22
C ASN A 112 0.35 12.05 15.91
N LYS A 113 0.00 13.11 15.18
CA LYS A 113 -1.01 14.05 15.66
C LYS A 113 -2.35 13.39 15.50
N GLY A 114 -2.94 12.97 16.60
CA GLY A 114 -4.30 12.47 16.64
C GLY A 114 -5.31 13.42 15.97
N PRO A 115 -6.54 12.96 15.72
CA PRO A 115 -7.56 13.76 15.07
C PRO A 115 -7.80 15.04 15.87
N LYS A 116 -8.04 16.15 15.16
CA LYS A 116 -8.52 17.38 15.79
C LYS A 116 -9.91 17.13 16.39
N GLU A 117 -10.21 17.87 17.44
CA GLU A 117 -11.52 17.83 18.08
C GLU A 117 -12.64 18.00 17.03
N GLY A 118 -13.57 17.03 16.99
CA GLY A 118 -14.67 16.97 16.02
C GLY A 118 -14.47 16.03 14.82
N ASN A 119 -13.27 15.57 14.52
CA ASN A 119 -13.06 14.62 13.45
C ASN A 119 -13.43 13.19 13.87
N LYS A 120 -14.28 12.52 13.07
CA LYS A 120 -14.61 11.11 13.31
C LYS A 120 -13.47 10.20 12.87
N ILE A 121 -13.06 9.32 13.77
CA ILE A 121 -12.14 8.23 13.45
C ILE A 121 -12.89 7.18 12.61
N LYS A 122 -12.26 6.75 11.53
CA LYS A 122 -12.73 5.67 10.65
C LYS A 122 -11.76 4.50 10.73
N TYR A 123 -12.26 3.31 10.50
CA TYR A 123 -11.53 2.05 10.60
C TYR A 123 -11.51 1.35 9.26
N GLN A 124 -10.36 0.73 8.91
CA GLN A 124 -10.18 -0.11 7.73
C GLN A 124 -9.29 -1.30 8.11
N TYR A 125 -9.92 -2.26 8.79
CA TYR A 125 -9.25 -3.50 9.16
C TYR A 125 -9.28 -4.46 7.97
N CYS A 126 -8.13 -5.01 7.65
CA CYS A 126 -7.94 -6.00 6.60
C CYS A 126 -7.66 -7.37 7.20
N THR A 127 -8.02 -8.42 6.49
CA THR A 127 -7.82 -9.80 6.92
C THR A 127 -6.33 -10.16 6.85
N ALA A 128 -5.81 -10.70 7.94
CA ALA A 128 -4.49 -11.33 7.93
C ALA A 128 -4.60 -12.73 7.32
N ILE A 129 -3.91 -12.93 6.21
CA ILE A 129 -3.90 -14.17 5.46
C ILE A 129 -2.59 -14.92 5.73
N PRO A 130 -2.57 -16.26 5.68
CA PRO A 130 -1.35 -17.02 5.78
C PRO A 130 -0.29 -16.56 4.78
N ILE A 131 0.97 -16.61 5.18
CA ILE A 131 2.09 -16.26 4.30
C ILE A 131 2.13 -17.13 3.05
N GLY A 132 2.67 -16.60 1.95
CA GLY A 132 2.71 -17.28 0.64
C GLY A 132 3.28 -18.69 0.69
N THR A 133 4.39 -18.91 1.41
CA THR A 133 4.99 -20.21 1.61
C THR A 133 4.01 -21.22 2.24
N ALA A 134 3.21 -20.81 3.22
CA ALA A 134 2.23 -21.70 3.86
C ALA A 134 1.09 -22.07 2.89
N ILE A 135 0.63 -21.12 2.08
CA ILE A 135 -0.38 -21.38 1.05
C ILE A 135 0.17 -22.34 0.00
N ALA A 136 1.38 -22.10 -0.50
CA ALA A 136 2.03 -22.95 -1.49
C ALA A 136 2.20 -24.41 -1.00
N GLN A 137 2.62 -24.58 0.27
CA GLN A 137 2.79 -25.90 0.88
C GLN A 137 1.48 -26.69 1.06
N SER A 138 0.33 -26.03 0.97
CA SER A 138 -0.97 -26.72 1.02
C SER A 138 -1.25 -27.52 -0.24
N PHE A 139 -0.62 -27.18 -1.37
CA PHE A 139 -0.91 -27.72 -2.71
C PHE A 139 -2.41 -27.67 -3.06
N ASN A 140 -3.14 -26.73 -2.46
CA ASN A 140 -4.57 -26.60 -2.63
C ASN A 140 -4.90 -25.33 -3.43
N THR A 141 -5.30 -25.51 -4.68
CA THR A 141 -5.65 -24.40 -5.59
C THR A 141 -6.94 -23.69 -5.17
N GLU A 142 -7.91 -24.39 -4.57
CA GLU A 142 -9.14 -23.77 -4.06
C GLU A 142 -8.84 -22.81 -2.91
N LEU A 143 -7.85 -23.15 -2.07
CA LEU A 143 -7.41 -22.25 -1.00
C LEU A 143 -6.76 -21.00 -1.56
N ALA A 144 -5.98 -21.12 -2.64
CA ALA A 144 -5.37 -19.98 -3.31
C ALA A 144 -6.43 -19.08 -3.98
N GLU A 145 -7.47 -19.65 -4.56
CA GLU A 145 -8.60 -18.90 -5.12
C GLU A 145 -9.36 -18.15 -4.02
N MET A 146 -9.73 -18.84 -2.93
CA MET A 146 -10.37 -18.21 -1.77
C MET A 146 -9.55 -17.05 -1.20
N TYR A 147 -8.24 -17.18 -1.16
CA TYR A 147 -7.32 -16.12 -0.78
C TYR A 147 -7.47 -14.89 -1.70
N GLY A 148 -7.53 -15.11 -3.01
CA GLY A 148 -7.76 -14.05 -3.99
C GLY A 148 -9.12 -13.36 -3.80
N ASP A 149 -10.17 -14.13 -3.56
CA ASP A 149 -11.54 -13.61 -3.35
C ASP A 149 -11.65 -12.74 -2.11
N ILE A 150 -11.03 -13.15 -1.00
CA ILE A 150 -11.02 -12.36 0.25
C ILE A 150 -10.35 -11.01 0.00
N VAL A 151 -9.14 -11.04 -0.57
CA VAL A 151 -8.39 -9.80 -0.82
C VAL A 151 -9.07 -8.93 -1.87
N GLY A 152 -9.60 -9.51 -2.93
CA GLY A 152 -10.34 -8.79 -3.97
C GLY A 152 -11.56 -8.07 -3.41
N SER A 153 -12.31 -8.72 -2.53
CA SER A 153 -13.46 -8.11 -1.85
C SER A 153 -13.06 -6.94 -0.95
N GLU A 154 -11.94 -7.07 -0.24
CA GLU A 154 -11.41 -5.97 0.58
C GLU A 154 -10.87 -4.82 -0.28
N MET A 155 -10.23 -5.12 -1.42
CA MET A 155 -9.79 -4.11 -2.38
C MET A 155 -10.97 -3.26 -2.87
N GLU A 156 -12.06 -3.90 -3.26
CA GLU A 156 -13.28 -3.22 -3.67
C GLU A 156 -13.85 -2.37 -2.54
N MET A 157 -13.93 -2.91 -1.33
CA MET A 157 -14.45 -2.22 -0.15
C MET A 157 -13.66 -0.96 0.21
N PHE A 158 -12.32 -1.00 0.09
CA PHE A 158 -11.44 0.11 0.48
C PHE A 158 -11.01 1.01 -0.67
N GLY A 159 -11.39 0.70 -1.91
CA GLY A 159 -11.02 1.48 -3.09
C GLY A 159 -9.56 1.29 -3.52
N VAL A 160 -9.03 0.10 -3.36
CA VAL A 160 -7.71 -0.30 -3.86
C VAL A 160 -7.89 -0.93 -5.23
N HIS A 161 -7.10 -0.52 -6.21
CA HIS A 161 -7.23 -0.96 -7.58
C HIS A 161 -6.19 -2.03 -7.96
N LEU A 162 -5.00 -1.96 -7.37
CA LEU A 162 -3.90 -2.86 -7.64
C LEU A 162 -3.29 -3.34 -6.31
N TRP A 163 -3.18 -4.65 -6.18
CA TRP A 163 -2.51 -5.28 -5.06
C TRP A 163 -1.09 -5.70 -5.45
N LEU A 164 -0.10 -5.30 -4.65
CA LEU A 164 1.31 -5.62 -4.87
C LEU A 164 1.63 -7.01 -4.28
N ALA A 165 0.92 -8.02 -4.75
CA ALA A 165 1.03 -9.42 -4.36
C ALA A 165 0.31 -10.29 -5.42
N PRO A 166 0.42 -11.63 -5.37
CA PRO A 166 1.26 -12.43 -4.48
C PRO A 166 2.75 -12.29 -4.79
N ALA A 167 3.61 -12.58 -3.79
CA ALA A 167 5.05 -12.56 -3.96
C ALA A 167 5.54 -13.85 -4.63
N LEU A 168 5.59 -13.85 -5.96
CA LEU A 168 5.97 -15.00 -6.79
C LEU A 168 7.50 -15.15 -6.99
N ASN A 169 8.28 -14.56 -6.10
CA ASN A 169 9.73 -14.65 -6.17
C ASN A 169 10.22 -16.07 -5.88
N ILE A 170 11.34 -16.43 -6.50
CA ILE A 170 11.98 -17.72 -6.29
C ILE A 170 12.85 -17.68 -5.03
N HIS A 171 12.84 -18.72 -4.23
CA HIS A 171 13.69 -18.93 -3.07
C HIS A 171 15.15 -19.26 -3.50
N ARG A 172 15.91 -18.30 -3.96
CA ARG A 172 17.28 -18.55 -4.46
C ARG A 172 18.33 -18.63 -3.36
N SER A 173 18.13 -17.94 -2.26
CA SER A 173 19.07 -17.87 -1.16
C SER A 173 18.36 -17.96 0.18
N ILE A 174 18.84 -18.85 1.04
CA ILE A 174 18.36 -18.97 2.43
C ILE A 174 18.59 -17.70 3.27
N ARG A 175 19.46 -16.82 2.79
CA ARG A 175 19.78 -15.55 3.46
C ARG A 175 18.79 -14.42 3.11
N CYS A 176 17.86 -14.65 2.17
CA CYS A 176 16.87 -13.65 1.83
C CYS A 176 15.86 -13.50 2.97
N GLY A 177 15.78 -12.31 3.55
CA GLY A 177 14.88 -12.02 4.67
C GLY A 177 13.39 -12.03 4.32
N ARG A 178 13.04 -12.15 3.03
CA ARG A 178 11.67 -12.18 2.53
C ARG A 178 11.20 -13.56 2.04
N ASN A 179 12.01 -14.61 2.20
CA ASN A 179 11.62 -15.96 1.77
C ASN A 179 10.29 -16.43 2.38
N PHE A 180 9.96 -15.99 3.59
CA PHE A 180 8.73 -16.37 4.27
C PHE A 180 7.46 -15.98 3.52
N GLU A 181 7.49 -14.93 2.71
CA GLU A 181 6.33 -14.44 1.95
C GLU A 181 6.27 -14.95 0.51
N TYR A 182 7.34 -15.59 0.01
CA TYR A 182 7.39 -16.13 -1.34
C TYR A 182 6.71 -17.48 -1.43
N PHE A 183 6.11 -17.76 -2.58
CA PHE A 183 5.32 -18.99 -2.76
C PHE A 183 6.19 -20.24 -2.91
N SER A 184 7.21 -20.22 -3.74
CA SER A 184 7.97 -21.43 -4.09
C SER A 184 9.37 -21.15 -4.58
N GLU A 185 10.19 -22.21 -4.67
CA GLU A 185 11.44 -22.23 -5.41
C GLU A 185 11.22 -22.42 -6.92
N ASP A 186 10.03 -22.86 -7.31
CA ASP A 186 9.59 -23.09 -8.69
C ASP A 186 8.50 -22.07 -9.05
N PRO A 187 8.69 -21.31 -10.15
CA PRO A 187 7.75 -20.30 -10.58
C PRO A 187 6.42 -20.84 -11.08
#